data_1dd81708cae4f36a625e22fe18590205
#
_entry.id   1dd81708cae4f36a625e22fe18590205
#
_cell.length_a   1.000
_cell.length_b   1.000
_cell.length_c   1.000
_cell.angle_alpha   90.00
_cell.angle_beta   90.00
_cell.angle_gamma   90.00
#
_symmetry.space_group_name_H-M   'P 1'
#
loop_
_entity.id
_entity.type
_entity.pdbx_description
1 polymer ?
#
loop_
_entity_poly.entity_id
_entity_poly.type
_entity_poly.pdbx_seq_one_letter_code
_entity_poly.pdbx_strand_id
1 'polypeptide(L)'
;GVSFLFSLYFLYRHKEQFGFDFKTASFRIDGAILKIIVRLGIPMALQHLAVSISVMYVAASINRYGVVISAMAGIGNKLRSVFAIFTASVGVAGASMVGQNIGARRYDRVRNIYWISLFTLLISCGILGGLGALFPRTVVGWFDSNPAILDMAPRFMVINLVVCISFAVYQPFIILIHGIGDASFAFVTGIIDGLIARIGLVWLFHKVLNLGYWGIWWGAALAAYVVAIIGFIYFLSGRWKTRTIITDTETPAGPKG
;
A
#
# COMPACT_ATOMS: atom_id res chain seq x y z
N GLY A 1 11.70 9.60 -19.29
CA GLY A 1 12.81 9.72 -20.24
C GLY A 1 14.10 10.13 -19.56
N VAL A 2 14.18 11.34 -18.98
CA VAL A 2 15.41 11.89 -18.38
C VAL A 2 15.93 11.03 -17.22
N SER A 3 15.06 10.60 -16.29
CA SER A 3 15.44 9.72 -15.18
C SER A 3 16.01 8.38 -15.64
N PHE A 4 15.45 7.83 -16.71
CA PHE A 4 15.94 6.57 -17.30
C PHE A 4 17.36 6.72 -17.88
N LEU A 5 17.58 7.79 -18.64
CA LEU A 5 18.92 8.08 -19.21
C LEU A 5 19.95 8.34 -18.11
N PHE A 6 19.56 9.09 -17.06
CA PHE A 6 20.43 9.32 -15.91
C PHE A 6 20.77 8.02 -15.18
N SER A 7 19.78 7.13 -14.96
CA SER A 7 20.00 5.83 -14.33
C SER A 7 20.91 4.94 -15.16
N LEU A 8 20.74 4.91 -16.49
CA LEU A 8 21.63 4.17 -17.39
C LEU A 8 23.06 4.73 -17.35
N TYR A 9 23.22 6.05 -17.40
CA TYR A 9 24.51 6.69 -17.29
C TYR A 9 25.20 6.37 -15.95
N PHE A 10 24.44 6.43 -14.84
CA PHE A 10 24.94 6.10 -13.51
C PHE A 10 25.38 4.64 -13.41
N LEU A 11 24.57 3.70 -13.90
CA LEU A 11 24.90 2.27 -13.94
C LEU A 11 26.14 2.00 -14.81
N TYR A 12 26.22 2.64 -15.95
CA TYR A 12 27.37 2.48 -16.83
C TYR A 12 28.67 3.00 -16.19
N ARG A 13 28.62 4.14 -15.52
CA ARG A 13 29.77 4.76 -14.84
C ARG A 13 30.25 3.96 -13.63
N HIS A 14 29.32 3.29 -12.91
CA HIS A 14 29.62 2.51 -11.71
C HIS A 14 29.51 1.00 -11.94
N LYS A 15 29.63 0.54 -13.18
CA LYS A 15 29.49 -0.86 -13.59
C LYS A 15 30.32 -1.85 -12.77
N GLU A 16 31.52 -1.46 -12.35
CA GLU A 16 32.42 -2.28 -11.55
C GLU A 16 31.89 -2.54 -10.13
N GLN A 17 31.25 -1.53 -9.52
CA GLN A 17 30.66 -1.66 -8.20
C GLN A 17 29.43 -2.59 -8.21
N PHE A 18 28.72 -2.65 -9.33
CA PHE A 18 27.54 -3.51 -9.51
C PHE A 18 27.88 -4.87 -10.11
N GLY A 19 29.13 -5.12 -10.47
CA GLY A 19 29.56 -6.37 -11.11
C GLY A 19 28.89 -6.64 -12.46
N PHE A 20 28.42 -5.59 -13.16
CA PHE A 20 27.70 -5.70 -14.42
C PHE A 20 28.55 -5.18 -15.58
N ASP A 21 28.78 -6.02 -16.61
CA ASP A 21 29.72 -5.75 -17.69
C ASP A 21 29.06 -5.23 -18.99
N PHE A 22 27.74 -5.07 -19.03
CA PHE A 22 26.93 -4.65 -20.19
C PHE A 22 27.17 -5.50 -21.47
N LYS A 23 27.73 -6.72 -21.34
CA LYS A 23 27.85 -7.64 -22.49
C LYS A 23 26.50 -8.26 -22.82
N THR A 24 26.29 -8.59 -24.09
CA THR A 24 25.04 -9.26 -24.53
C THR A 24 24.79 -10.59 -23.81
N ALA A 25 25.87 -11.28 -23.39
CA ALA A 25 25.77 -12.50 -22.60
C ALA A 25 25.15 -12.26 -21.18
N SER A 26 25.37 -11.08 -20.60
CA SER A 26 24.86 -10.71 -19.27
C SER A 26 23.38 -10.37 -19.27
N PHE A 27 22.77 -10.16 -20.46
CA PHE A 27 21.33 -9.99 -20.63
C PHE A 27 20.59 -11.33 -20.85
N ARG A 28 21.28 -12.46 -20.73
CA ARG A 28 20.59 -13.76 -20.78
C ARG A 28 19.63 -13.90 -19.61
N ILE A 29 18.40 -14.27 -19.93
CA ILE A 29 17.38 -14.54 -18.92
C ILE A 29 17.73 -15.87 -18.24
N ASP A 30 18.01 -15.81 -16.95
CA ASP A 30 18.12 -16.99 -16.10
C ASP A 30 16.70 -17.50 -15.78
N GLY A 31 16.41 -18.72 -16.23
CA GLY A 31 15.10 -19.33 -16.04
C GLY A 31 14.73 -19.53 -14.55
N ALA A 32 15.71 -19.79 -13.69
CA ALA A 32 15.47 -19.94 -12.26
C ALA A 32 15.08 -18.60 -11.62
N ILE A 33 15.81 -17.54 -11.94
CA ILE A 33 15.48 -16.17 -11.47
C ILE A 33 14.13 -15.73 -12.03
N LEU A 34 13.87 -15.95 -13.33
CA LEU A 34 12.59 -15.60 -13.94
C LEU A 34 11.42 -16.33 -13.25
N LYS A 35 11.57 -17.61 -12.93
CA LYS A 35 10.55 -18.39 -12.22
C LYS A 35 10.24 -17.79 -10.83
N ILE A 36 11.25 -17.33 -10.10
CA ILE A 36 11.07 -16.65 -8.80
C ILE A 36 10.32 -15.34 -8.99
N ILE A 37 10.73 -14.51 -9.96
CA ILE A 37 10.09 -13.22 -10.26
C ILE A 37 8.62 -13.43 -10.63
N VAL A 38 8.30 -14.39 -11.48
CA VAL A 38 6.93 -14.68 -11.90
C VAL A 38 6.10 -15.23 -10.73
N ARG A 39 6.67 -16.14 -9.93
CA ARG A 39 6.01 -16.72 -8.75
C ARG A 39 5.65 -15.69 -7.69
N LEU A 40 6.49 -14.67 -7.49
CA LEU A 40 6.22 -13.58 -6.55
C LEU A 40 5.38 -12.47 -7.19
N GLY A 41 5.69 -12.11 -8.44
CA GLY A 41 5.09 -10.96 -9.12
C GLY A 41 3.62 -11.17 -9.48
N ILE A 42 3.22 -12.36 -9.95
CA ILE A 42 1.83 -12.62 -10.33
C ILE A 42 0.86 -12.45 -9.14
N PRO A 43 1.08 -13.07 -7.97
CA PRO A 43 0.19 -12.87 -6.83
C PRO A 43 0.12 -11.40 -6.36
N MET A 44 1.26 -10.69 -6.37
CA MET A 44 1.29 -9.26 -6.03
C MET A 44 0.53 -8.40 -7.06
N ALA A 45 0.67 -8.70 -8.35
CA ALA A 45 -0.09 -8.03 -9.40
C ALA A 45 -1.60 -8.27 -9.26
N LEU A 46 -2.01 -9.50 -8.95
CA LEU A 46 -3.41 -9.84 -8.70
C LEU A 46 -3.96 -9.17 -7.43
N GLN A 47 -3.14 -9.01 -6.39
CA GLN A 47 -3.49 -8.22 -5.20
C GLN A 47 -3.82 -6.78 -5.59
N HIS A 48 -2.93 -6.12 -6.33
CA HIS A 48 -3.14 -4.73 -6.79
C HIS A 48 -4.36 -4.62 -7.71
N LEU A 49 -4.59 -5.61 -8.58
CA LEU A 49 -5.75 -5.65 -9.46
C LEU A 49 -7.05 -5.73 -8.65
N ALA A 50 -7.14 -6.60 -7.65
CA ALA A 50 -8.31 -6.73 -6.78
C ALA A 50 -8.65 -5.42 -6.06
N VAL A 51 -7.63 -4.74 -5.52
CA VAL A 51 -7.80 -3.42 -4.88
C VAL A 51 -8.25 -2.38 -5.91
N SER A 52 -7.65 -2.36 -7.11
CA SER A 52 -8.01 -1.40 -8.17
C SER A 52 -9.45 -1.55 -8.64
N ILE A 53 -9.93 -2.78 -8.82
CA ILE A 53 -11.33 -3.07 -9.17
C ILE A 53 -12.28 -2.50 -8.10
N SER A 54 -11.97 -2.67 -6.82
CA SER A 54 -12.81 -2.14 -5.75
C SER A 54 -12.81 -0.62 -5.71
N VAL A 55 -11.66 0.02 -5.96
CA VAL A 55 -11.57 1.49 -6.05
C VAL A 55 -12.41 2.01 -7.22
N MET A 56 -12.38 1.32 -8.37
CA MET A 56 -13.24 1.65 -9.52
C MET A 56 -14.73 1.49 -9.19
N TYR A 57 -15.10 0.43 -8.48
CA TYR A 57 -16.49 0.23 -8.01
C TYR A 57 -16.95 1.37 -7.09
N VAL A 58 -16.11 1.78 -6.13
CA VAL A 58 -16.39 2.92 -5.23
C VAL A 58 -16.55 4.21 -6.04
N ALA A 59 -15.63 4.49 -6.96
CA ALA A 59 -15.68 5.69 -7.81
C ALA A 59 -16.94 5.71 -8.69
N ALA A 60 -17.28 4.59 -9.34
CA ALA A 60 -18.49 4.47 -10.15
C ALA A 60 -19.76 4.66 -9.32
N SER A 61 -19.77 4.16 -8.08
CA SER A 61 -20.91 4.33 -7.16
C SER A 61 -21.08 5.79 -6.71
N ILE A 62 -19.98 6.49 -6.45
CA ILE A 62 -19.98 7.92 -6.08
C ILE A 62 -20.43 8.80 -7.25
N ASN A 63 -19.95 8.52 -8.47
CA ASN A 63 -20.26 9.33 -9.65
C ASN A 63 -21.77 9.36 -9.98
N ARG A 64 -22.54 8.38 -9.52
CA ARG A 64 -24.00 8.35 -9.67
C ARG A 64 -24.73 9.44 -8.87
N TYR A 65 -24.06 10.03 -7.88
CA TYR A 65 -24.63 11.07 -7.01
C TYR A 65 -24.43 12.50 -7.56
N GLY A 66 -23.87 12.64 -8.74
CA GLY A 66 -23.71 13.91 -9.43
C GLY A 66 -22.38 14.61 -9.19
N VAL A 67 -22.24 15.78 -9.81
CA VAL A 67 -20.95 16.47 -9.96
C VAL A 67 -20.37 16.92 -8.62
N VAL A 68 -21.19 17.45 -7.70
CA VAL A 68 -20.74 17.98 -6.40
C VAL A 68 -20.09 16.85 -5.57
N ILE A 69 -20.75 15.69 -5.49
CA ILE A 69 -20.26 14.55 -4.71
C ILE A 69 -19.00 13.96 -5.36
N SER A 70 -18.96 13.89 -6.69
CA SER A 70 -17.80 13.43 -7.45
C SER A 70 -16.61 14.38 -7.30
N ALA A 71 -16.84 15.69 -7.31
CA ALA A 71 -15.79 16.69 -7.09
C ALA A 71 -15.19 16.57 -5.69
N MET A 72 -16.05 16.41 -4.66
CA MET A 72 -15.58 16.18 -3.29
C MET A 72 -14.73 14.91 -3.16
N ALA A 73 -15.15 13.81 -3.81
CA ALA A 73 -14.34 12.59 -3.87
C ALA A 73 -12.99 12.79 -4.58
N GLY A 74 -12.99 13.59 -5.65
CA GLY A 74 -11.77 13.99 -6.37
C GLY A 74 -10.78 14.77 -5.49
N ILE A 75 -11.29 15.73 -4.70
CA ILE A 75 -10.49 16.48 -3.72
C ILE A 75 -9.90 15.52 -2.69
N GLY A 76 -10.71 14.61 -2.12
CA GLY A 76 -10.24 13.60 -1.19
C GLY A 76 -9.15 12.69 -1.78
N ASN A 77 -9.26 12.31 -3.05
CA ASN A 77 -8.23 11.53 -3.75
C ASN A 77 -6.91 12.31 -3.86
N LYS A 78 -6.96 13.61 -4.19
CA LYS A 78 -5.76 14.46 -4.25
C LYS A 78 -5.07 14.57 -2.89
N LEU A 79 -5.84 14.79 -1.82
CA LEU A 79 -5.30 14.85 -0.46
C LEU A 79 -4.65 13.51 -0.04
N ARG A 80 -5.31 12.39 -0.34
CA ARG A 80 -4.75 11.06 -0.10
C ARG A 80 -3.48 10.79 -0.91
N SER A 81 -3.37 11.33 -2.13
CA SER A 81 -2.16 11.17 -2.94
C SER A 81 -0.92 11.77 -2.27
N VAL A 82 -1.07 12.90 -1.56
CA VAL A 82 0.02 13.48 -0.77
C VAL A 82 0.46 12.53 0.34
N PHE A 83 -0.49 11.97 1.08
CA PHE A 83 -0.19 10.98 2.13
C PHE A 83 0.39 9.68 1.55
N ALA A 84 -0.03 9.28 0.35
CA ALA A 84 0.46 8.08 -0.33
C ALA A 84 1.97 8.15 -0.64
N ILE A 85 2.54 9.34 -0.86
CA ILE A 85 3.99 9.52 -1.04
C ILE A 85 4.75 9.07 0.21
N PHE A 86 4.27 9.47 1.40
CA PHE A 86 4.88 9.06 2.67
C PHE A 86 4.73 7.55 2.90
N THR A 87 3.54 7.01 2.68
CA THR A 87 3.30 5.57 2.86
C THR A 87 4.13 4.73 1.90
N ALA A 88 4.27 5.13 0.63
CA ALA A 88 5.09 4.44 -0.34
C ALA A 88 6.57 4.48 0.02
N SER A 89 7.10 5.63 0.45
CA SER A 89 8.50 5.78 0.84
C SER A 89 8.85 4.92 2.05
N VAL A 90 8.03 4.98 3.10
CA VAL A 90 8.18 4.11 4.29
C VAL A 90 8.00 2.64 3.91
N GLY A 91 7.09 2.35 2.98
CA GLY A 91 6.80 1.02 2.48
C GLY A 91 8.01 0.36 1.83
N VAL A 92 8.62 1.02 0.85
CA VAL A 92 9.79 0.50 0.13
C VAL A 92 10.99 0.34 1.06
N ALA A 93 11.32 1.38 1.85
CA ALA A 93 12.42 1.33 2.80
C ALA A 93 12.21 0.22 3.84
N GLY A 94 11.01 0.16 4.44
CA GLY A 94 10.67 -0.82 5.47
C GLY A 94 10.72 -2.26 4.96
N ALA A 95 10.15 -2.55 3.77
CA ALA A 95 10.18 -3.89 3.18
C ALA A 95 11.61 -4.35 2.88
N SER A 96 12.46 -3.47 2.34
CA SER A 96 13.88 -3.76 2.13
C SER A 96 14.60 -4.08 3.44
N MET A 97 14.39 -3.25 4.48
CA MET A 97 14.98 -3.46 5.81
C MET A 97 14.48 -4.77 6.45
N VAL A 98 13.19 -5.10 6.31
CA VAL A 98 12.62 -6.37 6.79
C VAL A 98 13.31 -7.53 6.09
N GLY A 99 13.40 -7.52 4.75
CA GLY A 99 14.04 -8.59 3.98
C GLY A 99 15.49 -8.84 4.42
N GLN A 100 16.30 -7.77 4.56
CA GLN A 100 17.68 -7.87 5.03
C GLN A 100 17.79 -8.45 6.45
N ASN A 101 16.93 -8.01 7.38
CA ASN A 101 16.97 -8.47 8.76
C ASN A 101 16.42 -9.90 8.93
N ILE A 102 15.46 -10.31 8.10
CA ILE A 102 15.01 -11.71 8.03
C ILE A 102 16.15 -12.61 7.54
N GLY A 103 16.83 -12.24 6.44
CA GLY A 103 17.98 -12.98 5.93
C GLY A 103 19.11 -13.11 6.97
N ALA A 104 19.31 -12.09 7.79
CA ALA A 104 20.27 -12.08 8.90
C ALA A 104 19.73 -12.74 10.18
N ARG A 105 18.50 -13.29 10.21
CA ARG A 105 17.79 -13.86 11.36
C ARG A 105 17.65 -12.91 12.55
N ARG A 106 17.64 -11.60 12.30
CA ARG A 106 17.51 -10.55 13.33
C ARG A 106 16.05 -10.15 13.54
N TYR A 107 15.26 -11.05 14.09
CA TYR A 107 13.80 -10.88 14.26
C TYR A 107 13.42 -9.70 15.17
N ASP A 108 14.26 -9.36 16.15
CA ASP A 108 14.01 -8.20 17.02
C ASP A 108 14.03 -6.89 16.22
N ARG A 109 14.94 -6.77 15.24
CA ARG A 109 14.98 -5.59 14.36
C ARG A 109 13.75 -5.53 13.46
N VAL A 110 13.27 -6.66 12.96
CA VAL A 110 12.02 -6.71 12.18
C VAL A 110 10.83 -6.21 13.00
N ARG A 111 10.74 -6.62 14.28
CA ARG A 111 9.72 -6.14 15.20
C ARG A 111 9.81 -4.62 15.40
N ASN A 112 11.01 -4.08 15.57
CA ASN A 112 11.22 -2.64 15.69
C ASN A 112 10.85 -1.89 14.41
N ILE A 113 11.18 -2.42 13.23
CA ILE A 113 10.79 -1.83 11.94
C ILE A 113 9.28 -1.73 11.84
N TYR A 114 8.54 -2.77 12.25
CA TYR A 114 7.08 -2.74 12.26
C TYR A 114 6.53 -1.59 13.11
N TRP A 115 7.00 -1.46 14.36
CA TRP A 115 6.55 -0.38 15.27
C TRP A 115 6.97 1.01 14.80
N ILE A 116 8.23 1.16 14.36
CA ILE A 116 8.73 2.44 13.84
C ILE A 116 7.90 2.86 12.63
N SER A 117 7.62 1.96 11.69
CA SER A 117 6.79 2.26 10.53
C SER A 117 5.38 2.67 10.94
N LEU A 118 4.77 1.98 11.91
CA LEU A 118 3.44 2.32 12.43
C LEU A 118 3.41 3.73 13.01
N PHE A 119 4.32 4.03 13.93
CA PHE A 119 4.36 5.35 14.58
C PHE A 119 4.70 6.47 13.60
N THR A 120 5.65 6.26 12.68
CA THR A 120 6.00 7.24 11.65
C THR A 120 4.79 7.57 10.78
N LEU A 121 4.03 6.57 10.36
CA LEU A 121 2.84 6.77 9.53
C LEU A 121 1.68 7.37 10.31
N LEU A 122 1.48 7.00 11.59
CA LEU A 122 0.47 7.64 12.44
C LEU A 122 0.77 9.11 12.70
N ILE A 123 2.04 9.46 12.94
CA ILE A 123 2.47 10.87 13.11
C ILE A 123 2.23 11.64 11.80
N SER A 124 2.65 11.09 10.66
CA SER A 124 2.41 11.71 9.35
C SER A 124 0.92 11.91 9.06
N CYS A 125 0.10 10.90 9.40
CA CYS A 125 -1.36 10.98 9.30
C CYS A 125 -1.94 12.03 10.26
N GLY A 126 -1.47 12.07 11.50
CA GLY A 126 -1.89 13.06 12.50
C GLY A 126 -1.61 14.49 12.04
N ILE A 127 -0.46 14.73 11.44
CA ILE A 127 -0.10 16.05 10.89
C ILE A 127 -0.96 16.37 9.66
N LEU A 128 -0.90 15.57 8.60
CA LEU A 128 -1.54 15.88 7.33
C LEU A 128 -3.07 15.74 7.41
N GLY A 129 -3.56 14.64 7.93
CA GLY A 129 -4.99 14.37 8.06
C GLY A 129 -5.64 15.21 9.17
N GLY A 130 -4.93 15.42 10.28
CA GLY A 130 -5.38 16.24 11.40
C GLY A 130 -5.54 17.72 11.02
N LEU A 131 -4.56 18.30 10.32
CA LEU A 131 -4.68 19.67 9.81
C LEU A 131 -5.88 19.81 8.86
N GLY A 132 -6.10 18.82 8.00
CA GLY A 132 -7.27 18.79 7.13
C GLY A 132 -8.60 18.71 7.90
N ALA A 133 -8.65 17.94 8.97
CA ALA A 133 -9.86 17.82 9.81
C ALA A 133 -10.11 19.04 10.69
N LEU A 134 -9.05 19.75 11.13
CA LEU A 134 -9.14 20.99 11.91
C LEU A 134 -9.56 22.19 11.05
N PHE A 135 -9.10 22.27 9.80
CA PHE A 135 -9.36 23.38 8.87
C PHE A 135 -10.04 22.90 7.58
N PRO A 136 -11.18 22.19 7.67
CA PRO A 136 -11.76 21.47 6.52
C PRO A 136 -12.14 22.38 5.37
N ARG A 137 -12.80 23.52 5.65
CA ARG A 137 -13.24 24.47 4.62
C ARG A 137 -12.05 25.17 3.95
N THR A 138 -11.02 25.49 4.69
CA THR A 138 -9.81 26.11 4.15
C THR A 138 -9.08 25.15 3.21
N VAL A 139 -8.85 23.93 3.66
CA VAL A 139 -8.12 22.93 2.86
C VAL A 139 -8.89 22.55 1.59
N VAL A 140 -10.20 22.34 1.69
CA VAL A 140 -11.05 22.05 0.53
C VAL A 140 -11.16 23.27 -0.37
N GLY A 141 -11.23 24.48 0.18
CA GLY A 141 -11.28 25.75 -0.54
C GLY A 141 -10.08 26.05 -1.42
N TRP A 142 -8.91 25.40 -1.16
CA TRP A 142 -7.75 25.48 -2.07
C TRP A 142 -8.00 24.76 -3.41
N PHE A 143 -8.97 23.87 -3.47
CA PHE A 143 -9.29 23.07 -4.66
C PHE A 143 -10.57 23.52 -5.35
N ASP A 144 -11.58 23.95 -4.57
CA ASP A 144 -12.89 24.34 -5.09
C ASP A 144 -13.56 25.31 -4.11
N SER A 145 -14.13 26.40 -4.65
CA SER A 145 -14.83 27.45 -3.89
C SER A 145 -16.35 27.28 -3.88
N ASN A 146 -16.89 26.22 -4.49
CA ASN A 146 -18.33 25.97 -4.55
C ASN A 146 -18.90 25.78 -3.12
N PRO A 147 -19.90 26.62 -2.72
CA PRO A 147 -20.48 26.54 -1.39
C PRO A 147 -21.00 25.15 -1.01
N ALA A 148 -21.61 24.41 -1.96
CA ALA A 148 -22.15 23.07 -1.70
C ALA A 148 -21.02 22.06 -1.36
N ILE A 149 -19.82 22.22 -1.93
CA ILE A 149 -18.65 21.39 -1.63
C ILE A 149 -18.07 21.80 -0.26
N LEU A 150 -17.96 23.11 0.01
CA LEU A 150 -17.43 23.61 1.28
C LEU A 150 -18.30 23.24 2.48
N ASP A 151 -19.62 23.16 2.32
CA ASP A 151 -20.53 22.73 3.39
C ASP A 151 -20.41 21.24 3.73
N MET A 152 -19.99 20.42 2.78
CA MET A 152 -19.71 19.00 3.02
C MET A 152 -18.33 18.76 3.63
N ALA A 153 -17.41 19.71 3.52
CA ALA A 153 -16.01 19.56 3.88
C ALA A 153 -15.80 19.07 5.34
N PRO A 154 -16.45 19.61 6.38
CA PRO A 154 -16.21 19.17 7.75
C PRO A 154 -16.45 17.67 7.95
N ARG A 155 -17.60 17.17 7.50
CA ARG A 155 -17.96 15.76 7.62
C ARG A 155 -17.09 14.86 6.75
N PHE A 156 -16.75 15.30 5.54
CA PHE A 156 -15.92 14.54 4.61
C PHE A 156 -14.47 14.43 5.12
N MET A 157 -13.88 15.49 5.67
CA MET A 157 -12.52 15.49 6.15
C MET A 157 -12.31 14.58 7.36
N VAL A 158 -13.33 14.40 8.21
CA VAL A 158 -13.29 13.38 9.27
C VAL A 158 -13.20 11.97 8.66
N ILE A 159 -13.99 11.67 7.64
CA ILE A 159 -13.92 10.38 6.95
C ILE A 159 -12.55 10.21 6.28
N ASN A 160 -12.03 11.26 5.65
CA ASN A 160 -10.71 11.23 5.02
C ASN A 160 -9.58 10.99 6.05
N LEU A 161 -9.68 11.55 7.26
CA LEU A 161 -8.77 11.26 8.37
C LEU A 161 -8.85 9.77 8.76
N VAL A 162 -10.05 9.22 8.89
CA VAL A 162 -10.23 7.78 9.18
C VAL A 162 -9.60 6.91 8.09
N VAL A 163 -9.71 7.30 6.81
CA VAL A 163 -9.01 6.63 5.70
C VAL A 163 -7.49 6.72 5.87
N CYS A 164 -6.93 7.88 6.20
CA CYS A 164 -5.49 8.03 6.42
C CYS A 164 -5.00 7.16 7.58
N ILE A 165 -5.74 7.10 8.69
CA ILE A 165 -5.42 6.22 9.83
C ILE A 165 -5.48 4.74 9.40
N SER A 166 -6.48 4.34 8.61
CA SER A 166 -6.58 2.96 8.13
C SER A 166 -5.36 2.55 7.32
N PHE A 167 -4.86 3.43 6.44
CA PHE A 167 -3.61 3.19 5.70
C PHE A 167 -2.39 3.17 6.63
N ALA A 168 -2.32 4.04 7.64
CA ALA A 168 -1.21 4.06 8.58
C ALA A 168 -1.09 2.76 9.39
N VAL A 169 -2.21 2.16 9.81
CA VAL A 169 -2.21 0.89 10.54
C VAL A 169 -2.09 -0.35 9.65
N TYR A 170 -2.54 -0.26 8.40
CA TYR A 170 -2.44 -1.33 7.41
C TYR A 170 -1.01 -1.50 6.84
N GLN A 171 -0.33 -0.39 6.60
CA GLN A 171 0.95 -0.37 5.88
C GLN A 171 2.08 -1.18 6.56
N PRO A 172 2.28 -1.16 7.91
CA PRO A 172 3.31 -1.96 8.56
C PRO A 172 3.16 -3.46 8.31
N PHE A 173 1.92 -3.93 8.17
CA PHE A 173 1.66 -5.32 7.81
C PHE A 173 2.10 -5.61 6.36
N ILE A 174 1.81 -4.72 5.42
CA ILE A 174 2.24 -4.85 4.02
C ILE A 174 3.77 -4.83 3.92
N ILE A 175 4.43 -3.94 4.67
CA ILE A 175 5.89 -3.89 4.79
C ILE A 175 6.44 -5.26 5.22
N LEU A 176 5.85 -5.85 6.26
CA LEU A 176 6.27 -7.15 6.76
C LEU A 176 6.10 -8.24 5.68
N ILE A 177 4.92 -8.35 5.08
CA ILE A 177 4.59 -9.40 4.10
C ILE A 177 5.44 -9.29 2.84
N HIS A 178 5.64 -8.09 2.33
CA HIS A 178 6.51 -7.87 1.17
C HIS A 178 7.98 -8.14 1.51
N GLY A 179 8.42 -7.76 2.71
CA GLY A 179 9.79 -7.98 3.15
C GLY A 179 10.14 -9.45 3.37
N ILE A 180 9.20 -10.29 3.82
CA ILE A 180 9.39 -11.74 3.94
C ILE A 180 9.15 -12.50 2.62
N GLY A 181 8.62 -11.82 1.58
CA GLY A 181 8.34 -12.43 0.29
C GLY A 181 7.12 -13.37 0.27
N ASP A 182 6.17 -13.24 1.21
CA ASP A 182 4.95 -14.07 1.24
C ASP A 182 3.88 -13.54 0.27
N ALA A 183 4.15 -13.70 -1.02
CA ALA A 183 3.28 -13.24 -2.09
C ALA A 183 1.87 -13.88 -2.06
N SER A 184 1.77 -15.13 -1.60
CA SER A 184 0.48 -15.82 -1.48
C SER A 184 -0.39 -15.20 -0.41
N PHE A 185 0.18 -14.87 0.75
CA PHE A 185 -0.55 -14.21 1.83
C PHE A 185 -0.89 -12.75 1.45
N ALA A 186 0.02 -12.04 0.74
CA ALA A 186 -0.27 -10.74 0.16
C ALA A 186 -1.49 -10.78 -0.78
N PHE A 187 -1.57 -11.78 -1.66
CA PHE A 187 -2.70 -11.97 -2.57
C PHE A 187 -4.01 -12.20 -1.80
N VAL A 188 -4.03 -13.12 -0.83
CA VAL A 188 -5.23 -13.42 -0.03
C VAL A 188 -5.72 -12.18 0.71
N THR A 189 -4.81 -11.44 1.35
CA THR A 189 -5.17 -10.20 2.05
C THR A 189 -5.65 -9.10 1.11
N GLY A 190 -5.14 -9.05 -0.13
CA GLY A 190 -5.63 -8.14 -1.17
C GLY A 190 -7.05 -8.47 -1.64
N ILE A 191 -7.39 -9.75 -1.77
CA ILE A 191 -8.77 -10.18 -2.05
C ILE A 191 -9.69 -9.79 -0.88
N ILE A 192 -9.25 -10.02 0.35
CA ILE A 192 -10.04 -9.66 1.55
C ILE A 192 -10.26 -8.14 1.60
N ASP A 193 -9.21 -7.32 1.44
CA ASP A 193 -9.34 -5.84 1.45
C ASP A 193 -10.19 -5.34 0.28
N GLY A 194 -9.81 -5.70 -0.95
CA GLY A 194 -10.40 -5.15 -2.16
C GLY A 194 -11.82 -5.66 -2.39
N LEU A 195 -11.98 -6.96 -2.51
CA LEU A 195 -13.27 -7.51 -2.96
C LEU A 195 -14.23 -7.78 -1.81
N ILE A 196 -13.79 -8.39 -0.71
CA ILE A 196 -14.68 -8.81 0.37
C ILE A 196 -15.01 -7.63 1.29
N ALA A 197 -14.00 -7.04 1.93
CA ALA A 197 -14.23 -6.00 2.94
C ALA A 197 -14.71 -4.69 2.29
N ARG A 198 -14.05 -4.20 1.24
CA ARG A 198 -14.39 -2.90 0.64
C ARG A 198 -15.74 -2.93 -0.05
N ILE A 199 -15.97 -3.88 -0.95
CA ILE A 199 -17.27 -3.98 -1.65
C ILE A 199 -18.37 -4.35 -0.65
N GLY A 200 -18.12 -5.30 0.26
CA GLY A 200 -19.09 -5.74 1.26
C GLY A 200 -19.50 -4.63 2.23
N LEU A 201 -18.54 -3.88 2.78
CA LEU A 201 -18.83 -2.75 3.67
C LEU A 201 -19.49 -1.59 2.93
N VAL A 202 -19.06 -1.28 1.71
CA VAL A 202 -19.73 -0.27 0.89
C VAL A 202 -21.18 -0.69 0.61
N TRP A 203 -21.43 -1.93 0.24
CA TRP A 203 -22.77 -2.44 0.02
C TRP A 203 -23.61 -2.38 1.30
N LEU A 204 -23.06 -2.81 2.43
CA LEU A 204 -23.72 -2.78 3.74
C LEU A 204 -24.12 -1.36 4.13
N PHE A 205 -23.18 -0.42 4.13
CA PHE A 205 -23.43 0.96 4.57
C PHE A 205 -24.31 1.73 3.57
N HIS A 206 -24.14 1.47 2.27
CA HIS A 206 -24.89 2.18 1.24
C HIS A 206 -26.30 1.63 1.04
N LYS A 207 -26.44 0.30 0.91
CA LYS A 207 -27.70 -0.35 0.54
C LYS A 207 -28.52 -0.83 1.75
N VAL A 208 -27.89 -1.45 2.75
CA VAL A 208 -28.60 -2.01 3.90
C VAL A 208 -28.90 -0.92 4.94
N LEU A 209 -27.90 -0.12 5.28
CA LEU A 209 -28.08 0.97 6.25
C LEU A 209 -28.61 2.27 5.63
N ASN A 210 -28.80 2.31 4.30
CA ASN A 210 -29.36 3.44 3.56
C ASN A 210 -28.68 4.80 3.84
N LEU A 211 -27.35 4.81 4.08
CA LEU A 211 -26.60 6.02 4.39
C LEU A 211 -26.25 6.86 3.14
N GLY A 212 -26.74 6.46 1.95
CA GLY A 212 -26.48 7.13 0.70
C GLY A 212 -24.97 7.18 0.36
N TYR A 213 -24.50 8.28 -0.20
CA TYR A 213 -23.09 8.45 -0.56
C TYR A 213 -22.15 8.49 0.66
N TRP A 214 -22.61 8.92 1.83
CA TRP A 214 -21.85 8.85 3.06
C TRP A 214 -21.52 7.40 3.44
N GLY A 215 -22.46 6.49 3.21
CA GLY A 215 -22.26 5.06 3.43
C GLY A 215 -21.14 4.47 2.53
N ILE A 216 -21.04 4.94 1.27
CA ILE A 216 -19.98 4.51 0.36
C ILE A 216 -18.61 4.93 0.91
N TRP A 217 -18.47 6.18 1.36
CA TRP A 217 -17.21 6.68 1.91
C TRP A 217 -16.82 6.00 3.22
N TRP A 218 -17.79 5.80 4.14
CA TRP A 218 -17.54 5.08 5.39
C TRP A 218 -17.17 3.62 5.16
N GLY A 219 -17.88 2.92 4.28
CA GLY A 219 -17.57 1.53 3.94
C GLY A 219 -16.18 1.38 3.36
N ALA A 220 -15.80 2.29 2.44
CA ALA A 220 -14.46 2.29 1.86
C ALA A 220 -13.37 2.65 2.90
N ALA A 221 -13.67 3.56 3.86
CA ALA A 221 -12.75 3.94 4.91
C ALA A 221 -12.45 2.80 5.88
N LEU A 222 -13.45 1.99 6.21
CA LEU A 222 -13.34 0.92 7.19
C LEU A 222 -12.74 -0.38 6.64
N ALA A 223 -12.74 -0.55 5.32
CA ALA A 223 -12.29 -1.80 4.68
C ALA A 223 -10.85 -2.18 5.05
N ALA A 224 -9.92 -1.23 5.01
CA ALA A 224 -8.52 -1.49 5.28
C ALA A 224 -8.24 -1.88 6.75
N TYR A 225 -9.13 -1.52 7.69
CA TYR A 225 -9.00 -1.95 9.09
C TYR A 225 -9.20 -3.47 9.25
N VAL A 226 -10.02 -4.11 8.41
CA VAL A 226 -10.21 -5.56 8.45
C VAL A 226 -8.87 -6.27 8.22
N VAL A 227 -8.13 -5.85 7.20
CA VAL A 227 -6.82 -6.44 6.91
C VAL A 227 -5.75 -5.97 7.90
N ALA A 228 -5.84 -4.74 8.41
CA ALA A 228 -4.95 -4.27 9.47
C ALA A 228 -5.06 -5.13 10.73
N ILE A 229 -6.28 -5.52 11.13
CA ILE A 229 -6.52 -6.43 12.27
C ILE A 229 -5.93 -7.82 11.98
N ILE A 230 -6.21 -8.39 10.81
CA ILE A 230 -5.62 -9.68 10.39
C ILE A 230 -4.09 -9.62 10.42
N GLY A 231 -3.52 -8.55 9.88
CA GLY A 231 -2.09 -8.32 9.83
C GLY A 231 -1.47 -8.15 11.22
N PHE A 232 -2.14 -7.45 12.11
CA PHE A 232 -1.69 -7.28 13.49
C PHE A 232 -1.70 -8.60 14.26
N ILE A 233 -2.76 -9.41 14.12
CA ILE A 233 -2.84 -10.75 14.72
C ILE A 233 -1.73 -11.64 14.15
N TYR A 234 -1.49 -11.59 12.83
CA TYR A 234 -0.40 -12.34 12.20
C TYR A 234 0.98 -11.90 12.73
N PHE A 235 1.21 -10.59 12.89
CA PHE A 235 2.44 -10.07 13.46
C PHE A 235 2.67 -10.56 14.90
N LEU A 236 1.63 -10.49 15.76
CA LEU A 236 1.70 -10.94 17.15
C LEU A 236 1.91 -12.46 17.27
N SER A 237 1.33 -13.26 16.37
CA SER A 237 1.48 -14.72 16.36
C SER A 237 2.93 -15.19 16.14
N GLY A 238 3.80 -14.34 15.64
CA GLY A 238 5.19 -14.67 15.34
C GLY A 238 5.40 -15.68 14.20
N ARG A 239 4.33 -16.14 13.52
CA ARG A 239 4.40 -17.12 12.42
C ARG A 239 5.26 -16.65 11.25
N TRP A 240 5.42 -15.35 11.07
CA TRP A 240 6.31 -14.76 10.06
C TRP A 240 7.80 -15.12 10.26
N LYS A 241 8.22 -15.51 11.48
CA LYS A 241 9.60 -15.90 11.80
C LYS A 241 9.99 -17.27 11.22
N THR A 242 9.00 -18.14 11.03
CA THR A 242 9.21 -19.54 10.57
C THR A 242 9.06 -19.70 9.07
N ARG A 243 8.71 -18.64 8.34
CA ARG A 243 8.62 -18.65 6.88
C ARG A 243 10.03 -18.66 6.30
N THR A 244 10.37 -19.75 5.62
CA THR A 244 11.61 -19.86 4.83
C THR A 244 11.56 -18.88 3.66
N ILE A 245 12.58 -18.03 3.56
CA ILE A 245 12.82 -17.22 2.38
C ILE A 245 13.05 -18.21 1.23
N ILE A 246 12.43 -17.95 0.08
CA ILE A 246 12.50 -18.80 -1.12
C ILE A 246 13.95 -19.09 -1.57
N THR A 247 14.91 -18.30 -1.09
CA THR A 247 16.35 -18.44 -1.38
C THR A 247 17.02 -19.65 -0.75
N ASP A 248 16.45 -20.26 0.33
CA ASP A 248 17.11 -21.39 1.01
C ASP A 248 16.89 -22.75 0.31
N THR A 249 15.96 -22.82 -0.65
CA THR A 249 15.60 -24.10 -1.29
C THR A 249 16.11 -24.26 -2.72
N GLU A 250 16.67 -23.23 -3.35
CA GLU A 250 17.02 -23.28 -4.79
C GLU A 250 18.43 -22.73 -5.11
N THR A 251 19.33 -22.56 -4.14
CA THR A 251 20.73 -22.33 -4.49
C THR A 251 21.32 -23.69 -4.89
N PRO A 252 21.60 -23.94 -6.20
CA PRO A 252 22.32 -25.14 -6.58
C PRO A 252 23.65 -25.08 -5.86
N ALA A 253 24.03 -26.17 -5.18
CA ALA A 253 25.37 -26.32 -4.63
C ALA A 253 26.35 -25.93 -5.74
N GLY A 254 27.13 -24.85 -5.50
CA GLY A 254 28.13 -24.42 -6.45
C GLY A 254 29.01 -25.60 -6.88
N PRO A 255 29.57 -25.60 -8.09
CA PRO A 255 30.39 -26.70 -8.56
C PRO A 255 31.51 -26.93 -7.54
N LYS A 256 31.52 -28.16 -6.98
CA LYS A 256 32.64 -28.63 -6.19
C LYS A 256 33.87 -28.58 -7.12
N GLY A 257 34.72 -27.57 -6.94
CA GLY A 257 36.02 -27.46 -7.57
C GLY A 257 36.98 -28.53 -7.08
#